data_574e588da804d011fdf8ec4e829b6fd7
#
_entry.id   574e588da804d011fdf8ec4e829b6fd7
#
_cell.length_a   1.000
_cell.length_b   1.000
_cell.length_c   1.000
_cell.angle_alpha   90.00
_cell.angle_beta   90.00
_cell.angle_gamma   90.00
#
_symmetry.space_group_name_H-M   'P 1'
#
loop_
_entity.id
_entity.type
_entity.pdbx_description
1 polymer ?
#
loop_
_entity_poly.entity_id
_entity_poly.type
_entity_poly.pdbx_seq_one_letter_code
_entity_poly.pdbx_strand_id
1 'polypeptide(L)'
;MGSIDFAPDLLLALDPDKTVSRYGRTWRCSRPIDADGQFILGKLGFTHEGAEERTEYDETTKDFVTAVALAEETFFSHFVIDATTELIAFEERGALIRRQSFIGAFHSLLGESGLIATVEPLGDPASLSEWAASVERVTRLHAIVKNPNPGWVEDAGALRELVLQTDAESVDVTVKASPGAGLNVGAAWIGGAFQQISLEGQGAMAATGLRGEQESRWTSGQRLRSDSLQEQPTDDSNTIWAALKAKLRSIH
;
A
#
# COMPACT_ATOMS: atom_id res chain seq x y z
N MET A 1 19.22 -21.53 0.00
CA MET A 1 18.68 -20.31 0.60
C MET A 1 17.58 -20.76 1.53
N GLY A 2 17.71 -20.54 2.85
CA GLY A 2 16.68 -20.97 3.79
C GLY A 2 15.40 -20.17 3.56
N SER A 3 14.26 -20.85 3.63
CA SER A 3 12.96 -20.21 3.67
C SER A 3 12.97 -19.24 4.84
N ILE A 4 12.85 -17.95 4.59
CA ILE A 4 12.62 -16.94 5.63
C ILE A 4 11.24 -17.27 6.19
N ASP A 5 11.19 -17.55 7.49
CA ASP A 5 9.91 -17.71 8.18
C ASP A 5 9.38 -16.28 8.40
N PHE A 6 8.65 -15.79 7.40
CA PHE A 6 8.27 -14.37 7.25
C PHE A 6 7.58 -13.80 8.50
N ALA A 7 6.68 -14.58 9.11
CA ALA A 7 5.91 -14.10 10.26
C ALA A 7 6.76 -13.84 11.51
N PRO A 8 7.65 -14.76 11.98
CA PRO A 8 8.52 -14.50 13.11
C PRO A 8 9.48 -13.32 12.89
N ASP A 9 10.08 -13.23 11.70
CA ASP A 9 11.02 -12.14 11.39
C ASP A 9 10.30 -10.79 11.39
N LEU A 10 9.08 -10.76 10.85
CA LEU A 10 8.26 -9.55 10.84
C LEU A 10 7.81 -9.14 12.26
N LEU A 11 7.42 -10.10 13.11
CA LEU A 11 7.07 -9.83 14.51
C LEU A 11 8.24 -9.25 15.28
N LEU A 12 9.46 -9.74 15.04
CA LEU A 12 10.69 -9.19 15.62
C LEU A 12 11.04 -7.81 15.05
N ALA A 13 10.76 -7.58 13.77
CA ALA A 13 11.02 -6.30 13.12
C ALA A 13 10.08 -5.19 13.62
N LEU A 14 8.84 -5.53 13.96
CA LEU A 14 7.82 -4.61 14.48
C LEU A 14 7.90 -4.43 16.00
N ASP A 15 9.10 -4.46 16.57
CA ASP A 15 9.35 -4.25 17.99
C ASP A 15 8.81 -2.87 18.44
N PRO A 16 7.93 -2.81 19.47
CA PRO A 16 7.34 -1.55 19.94
C PRO A 16 8.36 -0.60 20.58
N ASP A 17 9.53 -1.10 20.99
CA ASP A 17 10.60 -0.28 21.56
C ASP A 17 11.41 0.46 20.49
N LYS A 18 11.26 0.07 19.21
CA LYS A 18 11.91 0.75 18.09
C LYS A 18 11.12 1.96 17.62
N THR A 19 11.86 3.00 17.29
CA THR A 19 11.30 4.24 16.76
C THR A 19 12.08 4.71 15.54
N VAL A 20 11.39 5.37 14.62
CA VAL A 20 12.03 6.01 13.45
C VAL A 20 11.55 7.45 13.31
N SER A 21 12.49 8.34 13.01
CA SER A 21 12.16 9.74 12.71
C SER A 21 11.92 9.91 11.22
N ARG A 22 10.66 10.26 10.85
CA ARG A 22 10.29 10.50 9.46
C ARG A 22 9.20 11.55 9.35
N TYR A 23 9.31 12.40 8.33
CA TYR A 23 8.35 13.50 8.10
C TYR A 23 8.22 14.46 9.30
N GLY A 24 9.32 14.68 10.06
CA GLY A 24 9.31 15.53 11.26
C GLY A 24 8.57 14.93 12.46
N ARG A 25 8.34 13.61 12.48
CA ARG A 25 7.59 12.88 13.50
C ARG A 25 8.35 11.63 13.93
N THR A 26 8.18 11.22 15.17
CA THR A 26 8.73 9.97 15.70
C THR A 26 7.67 8.88 15.64
N TRP A 27 7.88 7.91 14.76
CA TRP A 27 6.97 6.80 14.50
C TRP A 27 7.36 5.57 15.29
N ARG A 28 6.36 4.79 15.70
CA ARG A 28 6.51 3.50 16.38
C ARG A 28 5.35 2.56 16.07
N CYS A 29 5.56 1.26 16.20
CA CYS A 29 4.49 0.27 16.19
C CYS A 29 3.98 0.00 17.61
N SER A 30 2.70 -0.37 17.73
CA SER A 30 2.23 -1.09 18.92
C SER A 30 2.83 -2.50 18.93
N ARG A 31 2.80 -3.18 20.07
CA ARG A 31 3.14 -4.61 20.11
C ARG A 31 2.24 -5.36 19.12
N PRO A 32 2.80 -6.04 18.11
CA PRO A 32 2.00 -6.78 17.15
C PRO A 32 1.35 -7.98 17.82
N ILE A 33 0.17 -8.37 17.33
CA ILE A 33 -0.60 -9.51 17.79
C ILE A 33 -0.59 -10.54 16.67
N ASP A 34 -0.04 -11.71 16.94
CA ASP A 34 -0.21 -12.87 16.07
C ASP A 34 -1.63 -13.42 16.27
N ALA A 35 -2.41 -13.43 15.20
CA ALA A 35 -3.76 -13.95 15.19
C ALA A 35 -3.83 -15.20 14.32
N ASP A 36 -3.93 -16.33 14.98
CA ASP A 36 -4.11 -17.67 14.37
C ASP A 36 -2.94 -18.13 13.47
N GLY A 37 -1.73 -17.58 13.66
CA GLY A 37 -0.55 -17.91 12.85
C GLY A 37 -0.59 -17.40 11.40
N GLN A 38 -1.72 -16.82 10.98
CA GLN A 38 -1.91 -16.30 9.63
C GLN A 38 -1.84 -14.77 9.58
N PHE A 39 -2.44 -14.08 10.56
CA PHE A 39 -2.57 -12.63 10.53
C PHE A 39 -1.75 -11.97 11.62
N ILE A 40 -1.01 -10.93 11.27
CA ILE A 40 -0.34 -10.04 12.21
C ILE A 40 -1.12 -8.73 12.28
N LEU A 41 -1.59 -8.39 13.47
CA LEU A 41 -2.39 -7.20 13.76
C LEU A 41 -1.53 -6.18 14.48
N GLY A 42 -1.63 -4.92 14.11
CA GLY A 42 -0.88 -3.88 14.78
C GLY A 42 -1.46 -2.48 14.55
N LYS A 43 -0.78 -1.52 15.18
CA LYS A 43 -1.01 -0.11 14.97
C LYS A 43 0.33 0.55 14.68
N LEU A 44 0.37 1.42 13.68
CA LEU A 44 1.52 2.27 13.38
C LEU A 44 1.12 3.70 13.63
N GLY A 45 1.87 4.40 14.45
CA GLY A 45 1.52 5.75 14.84
C GLY A 45 2.72 6.61 15.21
N PHE A 46 2.41 7.86 15.53
CA PHE A 46 3.40 8.83 15.98
C PHE A 46 2.80 9.72 17.07
N THR A 47 3.69 10.24 17.90
CA THR A 47 3.37 11.30 18.84
C THR A 47 3.82 12.63 18.24
N HIS A 48 2.95 13.60 18.20
CA HIS A 48 3.24 14.96 17.81
C HIS A 48 3.34 15.83 19.06
N GLU A 49 4.51 16.41 19.26
CA GLU A 49 4.71 17.43 20.28
C GLU A 49 4.31 18.75 19.64
N GLY A 50 3.19 19.29 20.04
CA GLY A 50 2.69 20.59 19.60
C GLY A 50 2.71 21.59 20.74
N ALA A 51 3.03 22.84 20.42
CA ALA A 51 2.73 23.94 21.30
C ALA A 51 1.32 24.43 20.96
N GLU A 52 0.38 24.27 21.86
CA GLU A 52 -0.97 24.80 21.71
C GLU A 52 -1.06 26.14 22.46
N GLU A 53 -1.35 27.20 21.72
CA GLU A 53 -1.65 28.49 22.34
C GLU A 53 -3.07 28.42 22.90
N ARG A 54 -3.18 28.55 24.24
CA ARG A 54 -4.45 28.67 24.95
C ARG A 54 -4.57 30.04 25.54
N THR A 55 -5.74 30.65 25.40
CA THR A 55 -6.06 31.86 26.13
C THR A 55 -6.56 31.44 27.50
N GLU A 56 -5.84 31.82 28.53
CA GLU A 56 -6.20 31.58 29.93
C GLU A 56 -6.42 32.90 30.64
N TYR A 57 -7.31 32.90 31.63
CA TYR A 57 -7.49 34.07 32.49
C TYR A 57 -6.52 33.99 33.67
N ASP A 58 -5.57 34.91 33.72
CA ASP A 58 -4.62 35.01 34.83
C ASP A 58 -5.26 35.77 36.00
N GLU A 59 -5.54 35.03 37.07
CA GLU A 59 -6.14 35.59 38.30
C GLU A 59 -5.25 36.61 38.99
N THR A 60 -3.94 36.59 38.75
CA THR A 60 -2.99 37.51 39.37
C THR A 60 -2.99 38.86 38.68
N THR A 61 -2.94 38.85 37.34
CA THR A 61 -2.98 40.07 36.52
C THR A 61 -4.40 40.55 36.22
N LYS A 62 -5.42 39.71 36.50
CA LYS A 62 -6.83 39.91 36.13
C LYS A 62 -7.04 40.19 34.65
N ASP A 63 -6.26 39.52 33.81
CA ASP A 63 -6.27 39.69 32.35
C ASP A 63 -6.23 38.34 31.63
N PHE A 64 -6.59 38.36 30.35
CA PHE A 64 -6.44 37.17 29.46
C PHE A 64 -5.02 37.15 28.91
N VAL A 65 -4.31 36.06 29.20
CA VAL A 65 -2.94 35.84 28.73
C VAL A 65 -2.90 34.67 27.79
N THR A 66 -2.01 34.73 26.82
CA THR A 66 -1.71 33.56 25.98
C THR A 66 -0.70 32.68 26.68
N ALA A 67 -1.15 31.51 27.11
CA ALA A 67 -0.28 30.48 27.64
C ALA A 67 0.06 29.47 26.54
N VAL A 68 1.32 29.06 26.46
CA VAL A 68 1.75 27.99 25.57
C VAL A 68 1.79 26.69 26.38
N ALA A 69 0.84 25.81 26.13
CA ALA A 69 0.82 24.47 26.69
C ALA A 69 1.47 23.50 25.70
N LEU A 70 2.38 22.64 26.20
CA LEU A 70 2.86 21.52 25.42
C LEU A 70 1.75 20.46 25.42
N ALA A 71 1.18 20.21 24.25
CA ALA A 71 0.21 19.16 24.04
C ALA A 71 0.88 18.00 23.28
N GLU A 72 0.84 16.82 23.85
CA GLU A 72 1.22 15.60 23.15
C GLU A 72 -0.05 14.97 22.57
N GLU A 73 -0.14 14.93 21.26
CA GLU A 73 -1.21 14.23 20.57
C GLU A 73 -0.64 12.97 19.89
N THR A 74 -1.26 11.83 20.14
CA THR A 74 -0.88 10.57 19.53
C THR A 74 -1.89 10.14 18.47
N PHE A 75 -1.39 9.92 17.27
CA PHE A 75 -2.16 9.45 16.13
C PHE A 75 -1.66 8.08 15.70
N PHE A 76 -2.56 7.20 15.33
CA PHE A 76 -2.22 5.87 14.83
C PHE A 76 -3.20 5.39 13.76
N SER A 77 -2.74 4.43 12.98
CA SER A 77 -3.48 3.71 11.95
C SER A 77 -3.41 2.23 12.27
N HIS A 78 -4.53 1.53 12.16
CA HIS A 78 -4.55 0.08 12.27
C HIS A 78 -4.02 -0.55 11.00
N PHE A 79 -3.35 -1.70 11.15
CA PHE A 79 -2.96 -2.54 10.02
C PHE A 79 -3.17 -4.02 10.32
N VAL A 80 -3.30 -4.80 9.26
CA VAL A 80 -3.33 -6.26 9.26
C VAL A 80 -2.39 -6.73 8.16
N ILE A 81 -1.54 -7.69 8.47
CA ILE A 81 -0.69 -8.37 7.50
C ILE A 81 -1.16 -9.83 7.44
N ASP A 82 -1.42 -10.34 6.25
CA ASP A 82 -1.57 -11.76 6.00
C ASP A 82 -0.19 -12.34 5.70
N ALA A 83 0.34 -13.12 6.64
CA ALA A 83 1.68 -13.68 6.53
C ALA A 83 1.80 -14.76 5.44
N THR A 84 0.68 -15.33 4.99
CA THR A 84 0.66 -16.36 3.94
C THR A 84 0.79 -15.73 2.56
N THR A 85 0.13 -14.58 2.35
CA THR A 85 0.09 -13.90 1.07
C THR A 85 0.99 -12.67 1.01
N GLU A 86 1.60 -12.32 2.14
CA GLU A 86 2.45 -11.13 2.32
C GLU A 86 1.72 -9.82 1.95
N LEU A 87 0.40 -9.81 2.07
CA LEU A 87 -0.42 -8.63 1.84
C LEU A 87 -0.61 -7.84 3.13
N ILE A 88 -0.56 -6.51 3.02
CA ILE A 88 -0.89 -5.59 4.11
C ILE A 88 -2.12 -4.76 3.76
N ALA A 89 -3.08 -4.71 4.66
CA ALA A 89 -4.16 -3.73 4.66
C ALA A 89 -3.98 -2.78 5.84
N PHE A 90 -4.19 -1.49 5.62
CA PHE A 90 -4.12 -0.50 6.68
C PHE A 90 -5.18 0.59 6.50
N GLU A 91 -5.51 1.23 7.61
CA GLU A 91 -6.45 2.34 7.66
C GLU A 91 -5.76 3.65 7.27
N GLU A 92 -6.32 4.41 6.32
CA GLU A 92 -5.91 5.80 6.07
C GLU A 92 -6.73 6.74 6.98
N ARG A 93 -6.05 7.58 7.78
CA ARG A 93 -6.70 8.57 8.65
C ARG A 93 -6.59 9.99 8.07
N GLY A 94 -7.13 10.16 6.88
CA GLY A 94 -7.26 11.45 6.21
C GLY A 94 -5.93 12.21 6.07
N ALA A 95 -5.87 13.44 6.59
CA ALA A 95 -4.67 14.27 6.52
C ALA A 95 -3.58 13.87 7.52
N LEU A 96 -3.93 13.13 8.59
CA LEU A 96 -3.04 12.80 9.71
C LEU A 96 -2.07 11.68 9.34
N ILE A 97 -2.59 10.56 8.85
CA ILE A 97 -1.80 9.42 8.39
C ILE A 97 -2.23 9.05 6.97
N ARG A 98 -1.51 9.59 6.01
CA ARG A 98 -1.70 9.28 4.59
C ARG A 98 -0.91 8.02 4.23
N ARG A 99 -1.33 7.33 3.19
CA ARG A 99 -0.68 6.14 2.64
C ARG A 99 0.84 6.27 2.54
N GLN A 100 1.33 7.34 1.91
CA GLN A 100 2.78 7.53 1.73
C GLN A 100 3.53 7.67 3.06
N SER A 101 2.95 8.34 4.06
CA SER A 101 3.56 8.47 5.37
C SER A 101 3.54 7.15 6.14
N PHE A 102 2.44 6.39 6.04
CA PHE A 102 2.35 5.04 6.61
C PHE A 102 3.43 4.13 6.01
N ILE A 103 3.43 3.95 4.69
CA ILE A 103 4.38 3.07 3.98
C ILE A 103 5.82 3.49 4.27
N GLY A 104 6.12 4.79 4.21
CA GLY A 104 7.47 5.27 4.46
C GLY A 104 7.95 5.03 5.88
N ALA A 105 7.10 5.22 6.89
CA ALA A 105 7.42 4.94 8.29
C ALA A 105 7.57 3.43 8.53
N PHE A 106 6.67 2.63 7.96
CA PHE A 106 6.70 1.17 8.05
C PHE A 106 7.99 0.59 7.47
N HIS A 107 8.39 1.00 6.26
CA HIS A 107 9.68 0.63 5.66
C HIS A 107 10.88 0.99 6.53
N SER A 108 10.85 2.19 7.13
CA SER A 108 11.96 2.61 7.98
C SER A 108 12.08 1.75 9.23
N LEU A 109 10.95 1.38 9.86
CA LEU A 109 10.94 0.47 11.02
C LEU A 109 11.48 -0.92 10.68
N LEU A 110 11.07 -1.48 9.54
CA LEU A 110 11.59 -2.76 9.06
C LEU A 110 13.10 -2.68 8.79
N GLY A 111 13.55 -1.59 8.14
CA GLY A 111 14.97 -1.36 7.85
C GLY A 111 15.84 -1.24 9.10
N GLU A 112 15.38 -0.57 10.16
CA GLU A 112 16.07 -0.51 11.46
C GLU A 112 16.24 -1.89 12.10
N SER A 113 15.40 -2.84 11.74
CA SER A 113 15.47 -4.22 12.18
C SER A 113 16.31 -5.11 11.27
N GLY A 114 16.89 -4.54 10.19
CA GLY A 114 17.64 -5.29 9.18
C GLY A 114 16.77 -6.09 8.21
N LEU A 115 15.44 -5.95 8.29
CA LEU A 115 14.53 -6.60 7.35
C LEU A 115 14.34 -5.71 6.11
N ILE A 116 14.84 -6.20 4.97
CA ILE A 116 14.65 -5.52 3.68
C ILE A 116 13.33 -6.00 3.09
N ALA A 117 12.31 -5.14 3.19
CA ALA A 117 11.00 -5.39 2.60
C ALA A 117 10.54 -4.17 1.81
N THR A 118 9.83 -4.40 0.72
CA THR A 118 9.21 -3.35 -0.09
C THR A 118 7.70 -3.49 -0.02
N VAL A 119 7.00 -2.42 0.37
CA VAL A 119 5.54 -2.36 0.33
C VAL A 119 5.12 -1.64 -0.93
N GLU A 120 4.55 -2.37 -1.88
CA GLU A 120 4.02 -1.83 -3.12
C GLU A 120 2.49 -1.78 -3.07
N PRO A 121 1.86 -0.65 -3.45
CA PRO A 121 0.42 -0.54 -3.43
C PRO A 121 -0.22 -1.40 -4.50
N LEU A 122 -1.27 -2.14 -4.17
CA LEU A 122 -2.06 -2.88 -5.15
C LEU A 122 -2.88 -1.94 -6.03
N GLY A 123 -2.83 -2.15 -7.35
CA GLY A 123 -3.67 -1.46 -8.32
C GLY A 123 -5.13 -1.91 -8.26
N ASP A 124 -6.04 -1.05 -8.69
CA ASP A 124 -7.44 -1.42 -8.92
C ASP A 124 -7.57 -2.20 -10.23
N PRO A 125 -7.98 -3.48 -10.21
CA PRO A 125 -8.07 -4.31 -11.42
C PRO A 125 -9.03 -3.76 -12.49
N ALA A 126 -10.05 -2.99 -12.09
CA ALA A 126 -11.00 -2.39 -13.02
C ALA A 126 -10.43 -1.17 -13.74
N SER A 127 -9.38 -0.55 -13.22
CA SER A 127 -8.92 0.76 -13.68
C SER A 127 -8.40 0.78 -15.12
N LEU A 128 -7.78 -0.29 -15.60
CA LEU A 128 -7.30 -0.39 -16.98
C LEU A 128 -8.46 -0.50 -17.96
N SER A 129 -9.43 -1.36 -17.70
CA SER A 129 -10.59 -1.56 -18.59
C SER A 129 -11.49 -0.32 -18.63
N GLU A 130 -11.72 0.35 -17.49
CA GLU A 130 -12.48 1.60 -17.43
C GLU A 130 -11.77 2.72 -18.20
N TRP A 131 -10.45 2.86 -18.03
CA TRP A 131 -9.68 3.83 -18.81
C TRP A 131 -9.68 3.48 -20.28
N ALA A 132 -9.47 2.22 -20.66
CA ALA A 132 -9.48 1.79 -22.06
C ALA A 132 -10.83 2.06 -22.75
N ALA A 133 -11.95 1.91 -22.03
CA ALA A 133 -13.28 2.26 -22.51
C ALA A 133 -13.46 3.79 -22.68
N SER A 134 -12.65 4.61 -22.04
CA SER A 134 -12.71 6.08 -22.12
C SER A 134 -11.89 6.68 -23.28
N VAL A 135 -11.07 5.89 -23.97
CA VAL A 135 -10.27 6.29 -25.14
C VAL A 135 -10.78 5.62 -26.39
N GLU A 136 -10.57 6.24 -27.55
CA GLU A 136 -10.99 5.67 -28.83
C GLU A 136 -10.19 4.43 -29.23
N ARG A 137 -8.90 4.45 -28.90
CA ARG A 137 -7.99 3.33 -29.11
C ARG A 137 -6.76 3.39 -28.22
N VAL A 138 -6.30 2.25 -27.79
CA VAL A 138 -5.02 2.11 -27.08
C VAL A 138 -3.92 1.89 -28.10
N THR A 139 -2.89 2.73 -28.08
CA THR A 139 -1.81 2.71 -29.08
C THR A 139 -0.54 2.05 -28.59
N ARG A 140 -0.33 2.05 -27.27
CA ARG A 140 0.86 1.48 -26.65
C ARG A 140 0.53 0.92 -25.26
N LEU A 141 1.16 -0.18 -24.95
CA LEU A 141 1.16 -0.78 -23.63
C LEU A 141 2.59 -1.13 -23.25
N HIS A 142 2.97 -0.83 -22.02
CA HIS A 142 4.26 -1.14 -21.44
C HIS A 142 4.02 -1.84 -20.11
N ALA A 143 4.61 -3.00 -19.88
CA ALA A 143 4.49 -3.78 -18.66
C ALA A 143 5.88 -4.22 -18.20
N ILE A 144 6.17 -3.99 -16.93
CA ILE A 144 7.33 -4.54 -16.23
C ILE A 144 6.77 -5.53 -15.21
N VAL A 145 7.14 -6.79 -15.33
CA VAL A 145 6.77 -7.86 -14.39
C VAL A 145 8.04 -8.32 -13.69
N LYS A 146 8.04 -8.24 -12.36
CA LYS A 146 9.16 -8.69 -11.52
C LYS A 146 8.96 -10.14 -11.10
N ASN A 147 10.02 -10.75 -10.55
CA ASN A 147 9.96 -12.08 -10.00
C ASN A 147 8.96 -12.13 -8.83
N PRO A 148 7.99 -13.05 -8.83
CA PRO A 148 6.97 -13.14 -7.79
C PRO A 148 7.56 -13.62 -6.45
N ASN A 149 6.88 -13.28 -5.35
CA ASN A 149 7.19 -13.82 -4.03
C ASN A 149 7.04 -15.35 -3.99
N PRO A 150 7.85 -16.07 -3.20
CA PRO A 150 7.86 -17.55 -3.20
C PRO A 150 6.52 -18.22 -2.85
N GLY A 151 5.60 -17.53 -2.19
CA GLY A 151 4.31 -18.09 -1.74
C GLY A 151 3.20 -18.14 -2.79
N TRP A 152 3.38 -17.58 -3.98
CA TRP A 152 2.32 -17.41 -4.98
C TRP A 152 2.51 -18.36 -6.17
N VAL A 153 1.96 -19.56 -6.11
CA VAL A 153 2.25 -20.64 -7.08
C VAL A 153 1.12 -20.93 -8.07
N GLU A 154 -0.09 -20.44 -7.88
CA GLU A 154 -1.23 -20.81 -8.75
C GLU A 154 -1.59 -19.72 -9.76
N ASP A 155 -1.74 -20.08 -11.03
CA ASP A 155 -2.13 -19.28 -12.20
C ASP A 155 -1.15 -18.22 -12.71
N ALA A 156 0.10 -18.62 -12.95
CA ALA A 156 1.10 -17.78 -13.57
C ALA A 156 0.73 -17.40 -15.01
N GLY A 157 0.49 -16.11 -15.28
CA GLY A 157 0.40 -15.60 -16.64
C GLY A 157 1.70 -15.81 -17.43
N ALA A 158 1.62 -15.78 -18.75
CA ALA A 158 2.74 -16.09 -19.66
C ALA A 158 4.02 -15.27 -19.38
N LEU A 159 3.91 -14.02 -18.89
CA LEU A 159 5.08 -13.19 -18.56
C LEU A 159 5.74 -13.64 -17.26
N ARG A 160 4.98 -14.10 -16.28
CA ARG A 160 5.53 -14.68 -15.05
C ARG A 160 6.27 -15.99 -15.34
N GLU A 161 5.67 -16.83 -16.16
CA GLU A 161 6.32 -18.08 -16.56
C GLU A 161 7.66 -17.79 -17.25
N LEU A 162 7.74 -16.76 -18.08
CA LEU A 162 8.98 -16.32 -18.70
C LEU A 162 10.02 -15.88 -17.66
N VAL A 163 9.63 -15.08 -16.65
CA VAL A 163 10.52 -14.67 -15.55
C VAL A 163 11.07 -15.89 -14.82
N LEU A 164 10.20 -16.82 -14.44
CA LEU A 164 10.60 -18.03 -13.69
C LEU A 164 11.48 -18.98 -14.52
N GLN A 165 11.17 -19.19 -15.80
CA GLN A 165 11.94 -20.09 -16.68
C GLN A 165 13.32 -19.53 -17.02
N THR A 166 13.49 -18.22 -17.03
CA THR A 166 14.74 -17.56 -17.38
C THR A 166 15.58 -17.14 -16.18
N ASP A 167 15.09 -17.37 -14.96
CA ASP A 167 15.70 -16.87 -13.70
C ASP A 167 15.99 -15.35 -13.75
N ALA A 168 15.12 -14.62 -14.44
CA ALA A 168 15.25 -13.19 -14.61
C ALA A 168 14.71 -12.44 -13.38
N GLU A 169 15.33 -11.32 -13.03
CA GLU A 169 14.81 -10.41 -11.99
C GLU A 169 13.49 -9.76 -12.43
N SER A 170 13.38 -9.44 -13.72
CA SER A 170 12.18 -8.84 -14.29
C SER A 170 12.11 -9.04 -15.81
N VAL A 171 10.92 -8.92 -16.36
CA VAL A 171 10.66 -8.86 -17.81
C VAL A 171 10.00 -7.55 -18.15
N ASP A 172 10.56 -6.84 -19.12
CA ASP A 172 10.04 -5.57 -19.67
C ASP A 172 9.48 -5.82 -21.06
N VAL A 173 8.18 -5.54 -21.24
CA VAL A 173 7.48 -5.76 -22.51
C VAL A 173 6.81 -4.47 -22.97
N THR A 174 7.10 -4.04 -24.17
CA THR A 174 6.39 -2.96 -24.84
C THR A 174 5.69 -3.46 -26.09
N VAL A 175 4.36 -3.26 -26.13
CA VAL A 175 3.53 -3.57 -27.31
C VAL A 175 3.02 -2.26 -27.89
N LYS A 176 3.11 -2.12 -29.22
CA LYS A 176 2.61 -0.98 -29.97
C LYS A 176 1.58 -1.43 -31.00
N ALA A 177 0.50 -0.69 -31.11
CA ALA A 177 -0.46 -0.91 -32.18
C ALA A 177 0.14 -0.60 -33.56
N SER A 178 -0.32 -1.28 -34.58
CA SER A 178 -0.02 -0.90 -35.95
C SER A 178 -0.59 0.49 -36.26
N PRO A 179 0.00 1.25 -37.23
CA PRO A 179 -0.52 2.55 -37.59
C PRO A 179 -2.01 2.49 -37.92
N GLY A 180 -2.79 3.36 -37.28
CA GLY A 180 -4.27 3.42 -37.49
C GLY A 180 -5.08 2.38 -36.71
N ALA A 181 -4.45 1.37 -36.11
CA ALA A 181 -5.11 0.34 -35.29
C ALA A 181 -5.10 0.66 -33.78
N GLY A 182 -5.84 -0.12 -33.01
CA GLY A 182 -5.80 -0.13 -31.54
C GLY A 182 -5.35 -1.50 -30.99
N LEU A 183 -4.78 -1.51 -29.81
CA LEU A 183 -4.47 -2.73 -29.08
C LEU A 183 -5.75 -3.32 -28.48
N ASN A 184 -5.90 -4.63 -28.58
CA ASN A 184 -6.93 -5.35 -27.85
C ASN A 184 -6.46 -5.56 -26.40
N VAL A 185 -6.85 -4.65 -25.50
CA VAL A 185 -6.51 -4.75 -24.07
C VAL A 185 -7.22 -5.90 -23.35
N GLY A 186 -8.25 -6.49 -23.97
CA GLY A 186 -8.91 -7.71 -23.49
C GLY A 186 -8.18 -9.00 -23.85
N ALA A 187 -7.02 -8.92 -24.53
CA ALA A 187 -6.22 -10.12 -24.79
C ALA A 187 -5.76 -10.78 -23.48
N ALA A 188 -5.87 -12.10 -23.39
CA ALA A 188 -5.68 -12.87 -22.17
C ALA A 188 -4.35 -12.58 -21.47
N TRP A 189 -3.24 -12.41 -22.24
CA TRP A 189 -1.93 -12.12 -21.67
C TRP A 189 -1.84 -10.72 -21.05
N ILE A 190 -2.55 -9.71 -21.59
CA ILE A 190 -2.62 -8.36 -21.01
C ILE A 190 -3.40 -8.41 -19.71
N GLY A 191 -4.56 -9.09 -19.72
CA GLY A 191 -5.37 -9.31 -18.54
C GLY A 191 -4.59 -10.04 -17.44
N GLY A 192 -3.89 -11.12 -17.79
CA GLY A 192 -3.05 -11.87 -16.85
C GLY A 192 -1.91 -11.05 -16.27
N ALA A 193 -1.15 -10.33 -17.11
CA ALA A 193 -0.07 -9.44 -16.65
C ALA A 193 -0.61 -8.31 -15.75
N PHE A 194 -1.73 -7.71 -16.13
CA PHE A 194 -2.35 -6.64 -15.34
C PHE A 194 -2.91 -7.16 -14.00
N GLN A 195 -3.55 -8.31 -14.02
CA GLN A 195 -4.04 -8.96 -12.81
C GLN A 195 -2.88 -9.24 -11.85
N GLN A 196 -1.79 -9.77 -12.34
CA GLN A 196 -0.58 -10.05 -11.58
C GLN A 196 0.02 -8.79 -10.95
N ILE A 197 0.19 -7.72 -11.74
CA ILE A 197 0.70 -6.43 -11.25
C ILE A 197 -0.27 -5.81 -10.23
N SER A 198 -1.58 -5.93 -10.44
CA SER A 198 -2.60 -5.33 -9.58
C SER A 198 -2.88 -6.13 -8.31
N LEU A 199 -2.78 -7.46 -8.35
CA LEU A 199 -3.06 -8.32 -7.20
C LEU A 199 -1.81 -8.64 -6.38
N GLU A 200 -0.66 -8.74 -7.05
CA GLU A 200 0.59 -9.16 -6.41
C GLU A 200 1.54 -7.98 -6.15
N GLY A 201 1.25 -6.79 -6.68
CA GLY A 201 2.10 -5.61 -6.51
C GLY A 201 3.46 -5.69 -7.21
N GLN A 202 3.68 -6.72 -8.02
CA GLN A 202 5.00 -7.08 -8.54
C GLN A 202 5.23 -6.54 -9.94
N GLY A 203 5.36 -5.24 -10.04
CA GLY A 203 5.67 -4.62 -11.31
C GLY A 203 4.94 -3.31 -11.54
N ALA A 204 4.92 -2.89 -12.79
CA ALA A 204 4.24 -1.68 -13.21
C ALA A 204 3.69 -1.85 -14.62
N MET A 205 2.54 -1.24 -14.88
CA MET A 205 1.98 -1.18 -16.22
C MET A 205 1.60 0.26 -16.58
N ALA A 206 1.86 0.64 -17.82
CA ALA A 206 1.44 1.91 -18.39
C ALA A 206 0.80 1.69 -19.76
N ALA A 207 -0.23 2.45 -20.07
CA ALA A 207 -0.84 2.44 -21.37
C ALA A 207 -0.98 3.86 -21.93
N THR A 208 -0.92 4.00 -23.24
CA THR A 208 -1.15 5.23 -23.97
C THR A 208 -2.28 4.99 -24.96
N GLY A 209 -3.23 5.89 -25.00
CA GLY A 209 -4.36 5.85 -25.92
C GLY A 209 -4.63 7.23 -26.52
N LEU A 210 -5.53 7.28 -27.49
CA LEU A 210 -5.98 8.51 -28.13
C LEU A 210 -7.44 8.79 -27.80
N ARG A 211 -7.70 10.07 -27.49
CA ARG A 211 -9.04 10.63 -27.40
C ARG A 211 -9.10 11.81 -28.37
N GLY A 212 -9.64 11.56 -29.57
CA GLY A 212 -9.43 12.46 -30.70
C GLY A 212 -7.95 12.54 -31.06
N GLU A 213 -7.41 13.76 -31.13
CA GLU A 213 -5.98 14.01 -31.38
C GLU A 213 -5.12 14.05 -30.10
N GLN A 214 -5.74 13.97 -28.94
CA GLN A 214 -5.03 14.08 -27.66
C GLN A 214 -4.58 12.71 -27.14
N GLU A 215 -3.33 12.64 -26.71
CA GLU A 215 -2.85 11.47 -25.98
C GLU A 215 -3.41 11.45 -24.56
N SER A 216 -3.93 10.30 -24.18
CA SER A 216 -4.31 9.96 -22.80
C SER A 216 -3.40 8.87 -22.29
N ARG A 217 -2.91 9.01 -21.06
CA ARG A 217 -2.02 8.05 -20.42
C ARG A 217 -2.64 7.48 -19.16
N TRP A 218 -2.47 6.20 -18.97
CA TRP A 218 -2.85 5.47 -17.78
C TRP A 218 -1.62 4.75 -17.20
N THR A 219 -1.57 4.60 -15.87
CA THR A 219 -0.57 3.78 -15.16
C THR A 219 -1.23 2.99 -14.04
N SER A 220 -0.73 1.80 -13.75
CA SER A 220 -1.26 0.91 -12.69
C SER A 220 -1.26 1.53 -11.29
N GLY A 221 -0.40 2.53 -11.05
CA GLY A 221 -0.34 3.24 -9.77
C GLY A 221 -1.30 4.43 -9.62
N GLN A 222 -2.08 4.79 -10.66
CA GLN A 222 -2.99 5.95 -10.59
C GLN A 222 -4.23 5.70 -9.74
N ARG A 223 -4.78 4.51 -9.82
CA ARG A 223 -5.93 4.10 -9.02
C ARG A 223 -5.58 2.87 -8.22
N LEU A 224 -5.48 3.06 -6.93
CA LEU A 224 -5.11 2.01 -6.00
C LEU A 224 -6.34 1.42 -5.35
N ARG A 225 -6.22 0.17 -4.94
CA ARG A 225 -7.28 -0.52 -4.22
C ARG A 225 -7.50 0.16 -2.87
N SER A 226 -8.66 0.77 -2.71
CA SER A 226 -9.09 1.40 -1.46
C SER A 226 -10.60 1.22 -1.29
N ASP A 227 -11.05 1.12 -0.06
CA ASP A 227 -12.45 1.03 0.30
C ASP A 227 -12.76 1.94 1.49
N SER A 228 -13.98 2.45 1.55
CA SER A 228 -14.45 3.17 2.71
C SER A 228 -14.75 2.17 3.82
N LEU A 229 -14.09 2.30 4.96
CA LEU A 229 -14.60 1.69 6.20
C LEU A 229 -15.87 2.45 6.57
N GLN A 230 -16.98 1.73 6.77
CA GLN A 230 -18.18 2.37 7.30
C GLN A 230 -17.81 3.01 8.62
N GLU A 231 -18.11 4.30 8.79
CA GLU A 231 -17.93 5.02 10.05
C GLU A 231 -18.67 4.26 11.15
N GLN A 232 -17.93 3.55 11.97
CA GLN A 232 -18.47 2.95 13.17
C GLN A 232 -18.22 3.92 14.32
N PRO A 233 -19.22 4.19 15.17
CA PRO A 233 -19.11 5.18 16.23
C PRO A 233 -18.15 4.78 17.36
N THR A 234 -17.49 3.64 17.28
CA THR A 234 -16.53 3.16 18.26
C THR A 234 -15.18 2.92 17.63
N ASP A 235 -14.14 3.54 18.18
CA ASP A 235 -12.72 3.26 17.91
C ASP A 235 -12.32 1.84 18.40
N ASP A 236 -13.21 0.84 18.26
CA ASP A 236 -12.90 -0.53 18.64
C ASP A 236 -11.93 -1.14 17.61
N SER A 237 -10.71 -1.30 18.06
CA SER A 237 -9.64 -1.92 17.27
C SER A 237 -10.02 -3.28 16.70
N ASN A 238 -10.80 -4.08 17.42
CA ASN A 238 -11.21 -5.42 16.95
C ASN A 238 -12.13 -5.33 15.74
N THR A 239 -13.03 -4.36 15.74
CA THR A 239 -13.93 -4.10 14.59
C THR A 239 -13.13 -3.66 13.36
N ILE A 240 -12.17 -2.76 13.53
CA ILE A 240 -11.33 -2.29 12.42
C ILE A 240 -10.45 -3.43 11.89
N TRP A 241 -9.80 -4.19 12.76
CA TRP A 241 -9.00 -5.35 12.34
C TRP A 241 -9.85 -6.42 11.65
N ALA A 242 -11.09 -6.66 12.11
CA ALA A 242 -12.00 -7.59 11.44
C ALA A 242 -12.34 -7.12 10.02
N ALA A 243 -12.59 -5.83 9.82
CA ALA A 243 -12.86 -5.25 8.51
C ALA A 243 -11.63 -5.34 7.58
N LEU A 244 -10.42 -5.05 8.08
CA LEU A 244 -9.17 -5.17 7.33
C LEU A 244 -8.88 -6.64 6.95
N LYS A 245 -9.09 -7.60 7.86
CA LYS A 245 -8.98 -9.04 7.55
C LYS A 245 -9.97 -9.48 6.47
N ALA A 246 -11.23 -9.04 6.58
CA ALA A 246 -12.25 -9.36 5.58
C ALA A 246 -11.84 -8.82 4.21
N LYS A 247 -11.22 -7.64 4.17
CA LYS A 247 -10.72 -7.05 2.93
C LYS A 247 -9.57 -7.85 2.32
N LEU A 248 -8.59 -8.27 3.11
CA LEU A 248 -7.50 -9.13 2.63
C LEU A 248 -8.04 -10.44 2.05
N ARG A 249 -8.98 -11.10 2.74
CA ARG A 249 -9.62 -12.34 2.28
C ARG A 249 -10.41 -12.17 0.97
N SER A 250 -10.91 -10.99 0.67
CA SER A 250 -11.64 -10.72 -0.57
C SER A 250 -10.76 -10.50 -1.79
N ILE A 251 -9.44 -10.49 -1.61
CA ILE A 251 -8.47 -10.31 -2.69
C ILE A 251 -8.14 -11.66 -3.35
N HIS A 252 -8.35 -12.75 -2.64
CA HIS A 252 -8.22 -14.14 -3.08
C HIS A 252 -9.60 -14.75 -3.31
#